data_04faedcb90cf3a01dbdcc3cf26284f4c
#
_entry.id   04faedcb90cf3a01dbdcc3cf26284f4c
#
_cell.length_a   1.000
_cell.length_b   1.000
_cell.length_c   1.000
_cell.angle_alpha   90.00
_cell.angle_beta   90.00
_cell.angle_gamma   90.00
#
_symmetry.space_group_name_H-M   'P 1'
#
loop_
_entity.id
_entity.type
_entity.pdbx_description
1 polymer ?
#
loop_
_entity_poly.entity_id
_entity_poly.type
_entity_poly.pdbx_seq_one_letter_code
_entity_poly.pdbx_strand_id
1 'polypeptide(L)'
;MLNEEFLKPLGLTKYRLAKDIGVPPQRIGDIVAGKRTITAGTDLRLCRYFGLSDGWWLRGQANYDTAVARDTMSEALSRISRCRLLAA
;
A
#
# COMPACT_ATOMS: atom_id res chain seq x y z
N MET A 1 3.50 4.38 -6.15
CA MET A 1 2.71 3.21 -6.59
C MET A 1 1.41 3.63 -7.25
N LEU A 2 0.45 4.16 -6.52
CA LEU A 2 -0.83 4.56 -7.11
C LEU A 2 -0.67 5.62 -8.20
N ASN A 3 0.05 6.69 -7.94
CA ASN A 3 0.21 7.79 -8.88
C ASN A 3 0.98 7.38 -10.12
N GLU A 4 2.13 6.70 -9.95
CA GLU A 4 3.02 6.39 -11.06
C GLU A 4 2.49 5.29 -11.96
N GLU A 5 1.83 4.29 -11.41
CA GLU A 5 1.42 3.11 -12.16
C GLU A 5 0.01 3.20 -12.70
N PHE A 6 -0.85 4.02 -12.08
CA PHE A 6 -2.27 4.09 -12.44
C PHE A 6 -2.72 5.48 -12.82
N LEU A 7 -2.50 6.48 -11.97
CA LEU A 7 -3.03 7.81 -12.24
C LEU A 7 -2.39 8.47 -13.46
N LYS A 8 -1.07 8.50 -13.50
CA LYS A 8 -0.36 9.13 -14.64
C LYS A 8 -0.58 8.40 -15.95
N PRO A 9 -0.41 7.08 -16.04
CA PRO A 9 -0.60 6.37 -17.30
C PRO A 9 -2.02 6.47 -17.85
N LEU A 10 -3.03 6.53 -16.97
CA LEU A 10 -4.43 6.62 -17.40
C LEU A 10 -4.91 8.04 -17.59
N GLY A 11 -4.07 9.04 -17.28
CA GLY A 11 -4.50 10.43 -17.29
C GLY A 11 -5.58 10.73 -16.27
N LEU A 12 -5.62 9.97 -15.18
CA LEU A 12 -6.65 10.05 -14.16
C LEU A 12 -6.22 11.01 -13.05
N THR A 13 -7.07 11.98 -12.72
CA THR A 13 -6.78 12.91 -11.64
C THR A 13 -7.15 12.30 -10.29
N LYS A 14 -6.50 12.79 -9.23
CA LYS A 14 -6.83 12.37 -7.86
C LYS A 14 -8.28 12.67 -7.52
N TYR A 15 -8.78 13.82 -7.96
CA TYR A 15 -10.17 14.21 -7.72
C TYR A 15 -11.15 13.25 -8.40
N ARG A 16 -10.88 12.91 -9.65
CA ARG A 16 -11.74 11.99 -10.40
C ARG A 16 -11.75 10.61 -9.76
N LEU A 17 -10.58 10.10 -9.38
CA LEU A 17 -10.49 8.81 -8.70
C LEU A 17 -11.29 8.82 -7.41
N ALA A 18 -11.09 9.83 -6.57
CA ALA A 18 -11.80 9.94 -5.29
C ALA A 18 -13.31 9.94 -5.51
N LYS A 19 -13.78 10.71 -6.48
CA LYS A 19 -15.19 10.78 -6.82
C LYS A 19 -15.73 9.42 -7.25
N ASP A 20 -15.00 8.73 -8.12
CA ASP A 20 -15.46 7.47 -8.69
C ASP A 20 -15.51 6.35 -7.67
N ILE A 21 -14.61 6.34 -6.68
CA ILE A 21 -14.60 5.30 -5.63
C ILE A 21 -15.30 5.73 -4.34
N GLY A 22 -15.81 6.96 -4.29
CA GLY A 22 -16.63 7.43 -3.17
C GLY A 22 -15.85 7.74 -1.90
N VAL A 23 -14.64 8.32 -2.02
CA VAL A 23 -13.86 8.79 -0.87
C VAL A 23 -13.56 10.28 -1.01
N PRO A 24 -13.23 10.97 0.09
CA PRO A 24 -12.84 12.39 0.00
C PRO A 24 -11.59 12.56 -0.86
N PRO A 25 -11.52 13.60 -1.70
CA PRO A 25 -10.35 13.86 -2.55
C PRO A 25 -9.05 13.97 -1.77
N GLN A 26 -9.10 14.55 -0.57
CA GLN A 26 -7.91 14.68 0.28
C GLN A 26 -7.33 13.32 0.67
N ARG A 27 -8.16 12.29 0.83
CA ARG A 27 -7.68 10.95 1.15
C ARG A 27 -6.75 10.42 0.07
N ILE A 28 -7.12 10.59 -1.19
CA ILE A 28 -6.27 10.15 -2.30
C ILE A 28 -4.99 10.99 -2.34
N GLY A 29 -5.09 12.29 -2.13
CA GLY A 29 -3.92 13.16 -2.06
C GLY A 29 -2.95 12.75 -0.96
N ASP A 30 -3.46 12.41 0.21
CA ASP A 30 -2.63 11.99 1.34
C ASP A 30 -1.97 10.64 1.10
N ILE A 31 -2.66 9.71 0.45
CA ILE A 31 -2.08 8.41 0.09
C ILE A 31 -0.94 8.60 -0.92
N VAL A 32 -1.16 9.40 -1.94
CA VAL A 32 -0.14 9.67 -2.95
C VAL A 32 1.07 10.38 -2.34
N ALA A 33 0.84 11.28 -1.40
CA ALA A 33 1.91 12.01 -0.72
C ALA A 33 2.63 11.20 0.36
N GLY A 34 2.19 9.99 0.63
CA GLY A 34 2.80 9.15 1.67
C GLY A 34 2.40 9.53 3.09
N LYS A 35 1.40 10.39 3.25
CA LYS A 35 0.94 10.83 4.57
C LYS A 35 -0.07 9.88 5.19
N ARG A 36 -0.63 8.98 4.42
CA ARG A 36 -1.66 8.06 4.87
C ARG A 36 -1.48 6.72 4.17
N THR A 37 -1.62 5.64 4.93
CA THR A 37 -1.58 4.29 4.37
C THR A 37 -2.95 3.91 3.82
N ILE A 38 -2.96 2.91 2.94
CA ILE A 38 -4.19 2.35 2.39
C ILE A 38 -4.79 1.38 3.42
N THR A 39 -6.05 1.60 3.78
CA THR A 39 -6.80 0.70 4.66
C THR A 39 -7.53 -0.35 3.84
N ALA A 40 -8.05 -1.38 4.52
CA ALA A 40 -8.80 -2.45 3.85
C ALA A 40 -9.97 -1.92 3.02
N GLY A 41 -10.72 -0.96 3.58
CA GLY A 41 -11.86 -0.38 2.85
C GLY A 41 -11.44 0.36 1.58
N THR A 42 -10.37 1.14 1.65
CA THR A 42 -9.86 1.85 0.48
C THR A 42 -9.29 0.86 -0.54
N ASP A 43 -8.60 -0.18 -0.08
CA ASP A 43 -8.10 -1.23 -0.96
C ASP A 43 -9.22 -1.87 -1.77
N LEU A 44 -10.31 -2.24 -1.11
CA LEU A 44 -11.45 -2.88 -1.79
C LEU A 44 -12.06 -1.96 -2.86
N ARG A 45 -12.16 -0.67 -2.56
CA ARG A 45 -12.67 0.31 -3.51
C ARG A 45 -11.75 0.47 -4.72
N LEU A 46 -10.45 0.56 -4.49
CA LEU A 46 -9.45 0.67 -5.56
C LEU A 46 -9.40 -0.58 -6.40
N CYS A 47 -9.42 -1.75 -5.77
CA CYS A 47 -9.39 -3.02 -6.49
C CYS A 47 -10.63 -3.20 -7.38
N ARG A 48 -11.80 -2.82 -6.87
CA ARG A 48 -13.03 -2.89 -7.65
C ARG A 48 -12.95 -1.96 -8.86
N TYR A 49 -12.43 -0.76 -8.65
CA TYR A 49 -12.35 0.25 -9.70
C TYR A 49 -11.37 -0.14 -10.81
N PHE A 50 -10.21 -0.68 -10.44
CA PHE A 50 -9.16 -1.04 -11.40
C PHE A 50 -9.22 -2.50 -11.86
N GLY A 51 -10.20 -3.27 -11.40
CA GLY A 51 -10.33 -4.67 -11.81
C GLY A 51 -9.25 -5.58 -11.24
N LEU A 52 -8.80 -5.30 -10.03
CA LEU A 52 -7.77 -6.08 -9.35
C LEU A 52 -8.38 -6.97 -8.27
N SER A 53 -7.66 -8.02 -7.88
CA SER A 53 -8.12 -8.89 -6.79
C SER A 53 -8.04 -8.19 -5.45
N ASP A 54 -8.98 -8.50 -4.55
CA ASP A 54 -9.02 -7.89 -3.21
C ASP A 54 -7.68 -8.05 -2.49
N GLY A 55 -7.24 -6.98 -1.84
CA GLY A 55 -5.98 -6.98 -1.11
C GLY A 55 -4.75 -6.67 -1.96
N TRP A 56 -4.90 -6.42 -3.24
CA TRP A 56 -3.77 -6.15 -4.14
C TRP A 56 -2.92 -4.97 -3.66
N TRP A 57 -3.58 -3.87 -3.27
CA TRP A 57 -2.88 -2.67 -2.78
C TRP A 57 -2.25 -2.89 -1.42
N LEU A 58 -2.95 -3.64 -0.53
CA LEU A 58 -2.41 -3.95 0.81
C LEU A 58 -1.18 -4.83 0.72
N ARG A 59 -1.18 -5.81 -0.19
CA ARG A 59 0.00 -6.67 -0.38
C ARG A 59 1.18 -5.88 -0.90
N GLY A 60 0.95 -4.99 -1.87
CA GLY A 60 2.01 -4.13 -2.40
C GLY A 60 2.58 -3.21 -1.33
N GLN A 61 1.72 -2.61 -0.52
CA GLN A 61 2.13 -1.74 0.57
C GLN A 61 2.94 -2.51 1.62
N ALA A 62 2.46 -3.69 2.01
CA ALA A 62 3.16 -4.52 2.99
C ALA A 62 4.52 -4.97 2.47
N ASN A 63 4.61 -5.35 1.21
CA ASN A 63 5.88 -5.77 0.62
C ASN A 63 6.90 -4.63 0.60
N TYR A 64 6.45 -3.43 0.23
CA TYR A 64 7.31 -2.25 0.24
C TYR A 64 7.78 -1.91 1.66
N ASP A 65 6.84 -1.83 2.59
CA ASP A 65 7.14 -1.46 3.97
C ASP A 65 8.06 -2.48 4.62
N THR A 66 7.84 -3.77 4.35
CA THR A 66 8.68 -4.84 4.88
C THR A 66 10.10 -4.77 4.32
N ALA A 67 10.25 -4.48 3.03
CA ALA A 67 11.56 -4.34 2.42
C ALA A 67 12.34 -3.16 3.01
N VAL A 68 11.69 -2.02 3.20
CA VAL A 68 12.31 -0.85 3.82
C VAL A 68 12.73 -1.16 5.25
N ALA A 69 11.84 -1.79 6.02
CA ALA A 69 12.14 -2.13 7.41
C ALA A 69 13.29 -3.12 7.51
N ARG A 70 13.36 -4.09 6.61
CA ARG A 70 14.45 -5.07 6.57
C ARG A 70 15.80 -4.37 6.39
N ASP A 71 15.84 -3.39 5.48
CA ASP A 71 17.08 -2.66 5.24
C ASP A 71 17.49 -1.80 6.43
N THR A 72 16.53 -1.08 7.03
CA THR A 72 16.82 -0.17 8.14
C THR A 72 17.08 -0.90 9.45
N MET A 73 16.57 -2.13 9.61
CA MET A 73 16.66 -2.91 10.83
C MET A 73 17.62 -4.09 10.72
N SER A 74 18.42 -4.16 9.67
CA SER A 74 19.26 -5.34 9.41
C SER A 74 20.15 -5.72 10.60
N GLU A 75 20.73 -4.73 11.26
CA GLU A 75 21.58 -4.97 12.43
C GLU A 75 20.77 -5.50 13.62
N ALA A 76 19.65 -4.86 13.91
CA ALA A 76 18.78 -5.31 15.01
C ALA A 76 18.24 -6.71 14.75
N LEU A 77 17.85 -7.01 13.52
CA LEU A 77 17.33 -8.33 13.16
C LEU A 77 18.39 -9.42 13.29
N SER A 78 19.66 -9.09 12.99
CA SER A 78 20.75 -10.06 13.11
C SER A 78 20.99 -10.53 14.54
N ARG A 79 20.52 -9.76 15.53
CA ARG A 79 20.66 -10.09 16.96
C ARG A 79 19.53 -10.99 17.46
N ILE A 80 18.50 -11.22 16.67
CA ILE A 80 17.37 -12.04 17.06
C ILE A 80 17.63 -13.47 16.62
N SER A 81 17.67 -14.38 17.59
CA SER A 81 17.85 -15.81 17.32
C SER A 81 16.49 -16.48 17.23
N ARG A 82 16.39 -17.48 16.36
CA ARG A 82 15.16 -18.27 16.26
C ARG A 82 14.85 -18.95 17.59
N CYS A 83 13.60 -18.99 17.98
CA CYS A 83 13.16 -19.65 19.19
C CYS A 83 13.44 -21.16 19.08
N ARG A 84 14.12 -21.72 20.10
CA ARG A 84 14.45 -23.15 20.12
C ARG A 84 13.25 -24.05 20.34
N LEU A 85 12.17 -23.51 20.87
CA LEU A 85 10.95 -24.28 21.12
C LEU A 85 10.16 -24.56 19.86
N LEU A 86 10.45 -23.82 18.79
CA LEU A 86 9.81 -24.04 17.50
C LEU A 86 10.60 -25.08 16.74
N ALA A 87 9.95 -26.15 16.34
CA ALA A 87 10.58 -27.14 15.46
C ALA A 87 10.95 -26.47 14.16
N ALA A 88 12.13 -26.72 13.70
CA ALA A 88 12.66 -26.09 12.49
C ALA A 88 11.85 -26.41 11.25
#